data_81c6d6499894e039048cbe8d54397be7
#
_entry.id   81c6d6499894e039048cbe8d54397be7
#
_cell.length_a   1.000
_cell.length_b   1.000
_cell.length_c   1.000
_cell.angle_alpha   90.00
_cell.angle_beta   90.00
_cell.angle_gamma   90.00
#
_symmetry.space_group_name_H-M   'P 1'
#
loop_
_entity.id
_entity.type
_entity.pdbx_description
1 polymer ?
#
loop_
_entity_poly.entity_id
_entity_poly.type
_entity_poly.pdbx_seq_one_letter_code
_entity_poly.pdbx_strand_id
1 'polypeptide(L)'
;ILLPTTMSKAYESTIKSIDVPVVMLGQEGEYTYSVEYNDFNAARDLTNYVLASGHKKVAYLGVSEDDVAVGYYRKLGVVRALEKYNLEPKNILITNFGMEEGYEIVRENIEKLKEDSCLICATDNLAYGAIKALEEEGLNVGEDYSVAAFGDYTSSSLLKSPLTTIKFDLKDAAKQTVEMLLNIIKKEETAMKRLIGYELKTRDSVVDLNKMENKND
;
A
#
# COMPACT_ATOMS: atom_id res chain seq x y z
N ILE A 1 -16.92 -16.91 2.28
CA ILE A 1 -15.79 -16.01 2.02
C ILE A 1 -15.92 -14.82 2.97
N LEU A 2 -14.83 -14.46 3.64
CA LEU A 2 -14.74 -13.33 4.54
C LEU A 2 -13.68 -12.34 4.03
N LEU A 3 -13.95 -11.04 4.13
CA LEU A 3 -13.03 -9.94 3.80
C LEU A 3 -12.85 -9.06 5.04
N PRO A 4 -12.12 -9.53 6.06
CA PRO A 4 -11.89 -8.71 7.25
C PRO A 4 -10.87 -7.60 6.95
N THR A 5 -11.02 -6.45 7.61
CA THR A 5 -9.98 -5.40 7.63
C THR A 5 -9.02 -5.63 8.79
N THR A 6 -9.52 -6.13 9.92
CA THR A 6 -8.71 -6.46 11.10
C THR A 6 -9.10 -7.82 11.65
N MET A 7 -8.14 -8.52 12.25
CA MET A 7 -8.34 -9.83 12.88
C MET A 7 -8.13 -9.73 14.40
N SER A 8 -9.24 -9.67 15.16
CA SER A 8 -9.16 -9.78 16.61
C SER A 8 -9.24 -11.24 17.06
N LYS A 9 -8.72 -11.55 18.26
CA LYS A 9 -8.84 -12.89 18.87
C LYS A 9 -10.29 -13.36 19.00
N ALA A 10 -11.23 -12.43 19.27
CA ALA A 10 -12.66 -12.74 19.34
C ALA A 10 -13.20 -13.13 17.96
N TYR A 11 -12.77 -12.45 16.90
CA TYR A 11 -13.18 -12.77 15.54
C TYR A 11 -12.63 -14.12 15.09
N GLU A 12 -11.35 -14.41 15.36
CA GLU A 12 -10.76 -15.74 15.12
C GLU A 12 -11.49 -16.86 15.87
N SER A 13 -11.84 -16.63 17.14
CA SER A 13 -12.61 -17.61 17.93
C SER A 13 -14.00 -17.87 17.31
N THR A 14 -14.64 -16.82 16.81
CA THR A 14 -15.93 -16.97 16.11
C THR A 14 -15.77 -17.78 14.83
N ILE A 15 -14.77 -17.50 14.01
CA ILE A 15 -14.49 -18.25 12.77
C ILE A 15 -14.23 -19.73 13.08
N LYS A 16 -13.48 -20.04 14.13
CA LYS A 16 -13.22 -21.42 14.57
C LYS A 16 -14.48 -22.17 14.99
N SER A 17 -15.53 -21.49 15.44
CA SER A 17 -16.80 -22.10 15.85
C SER A 17 -17.77 -22.34 14.68
N ILE A 18 -17.43 -21.92 13.47
CA ILE A 18 -18.29 -22.08 12.28
C ILE A 18 -18.08 -23.47 11.68
N ASP A 19 -19.16 -24.25 11.57
CA ASP A 19 -19.14 -25.61 11.02
C ASP A 19 -19.11 -25.69 9.49
N VAL A 20 -18.91 -24.56 8.80
CA VAL A 20 -18.80 -24.51 7.34
C VAL A 20 -17.41 -24.05 6.91
N PRO A 21 -16.93 -24.47 5.74
CA PRO A 21 -15.66 -24.01 5.22
C PRO A 21 -15.57 -22.49 5.09
N VAL A 22 -14.49 -21.91 5.59
CA VAL A 22 -14.22 -20.46 5.52
C VAL A 22 -12.92 -20.22 4.76
N VAL A 23 -12.95 -19.27 3.83
CA VAL A 23 -11.76 -18.74 3.15
C VAL A 23 -11.72 -17.24 3.35
N MET A 24 -10.59 -16.72 3.80
CA MET A 24 -10.35 -15.29 3.96
C MET A 24 -9.72 -14.70 2.70
N LEU A 25 -10.09 -13.47 2.38
CA LEU A 25 -9.49 -12.69 1.30
C LEU A 25 -8.91 -11.39 1.87
N GLY A 26 -7.63 -11.15 1.59
CA GLY A 26 -6.92 -9.93 1.93
C GLY A 26 -6.24 -9.93 3.30
N GLN A 27 -6.60 -10.87 4.18
CA GLN A 27 -5.98 -11.02 5.50
C GLN A 27 -5.67 -12.49 5.79
N GLU A 28 -4.66 -12.74 6.61
CA GLU A 28 -4.37 -14.10 7.11
C GLU A 28 -5.11 -14.38 8.42
N GLY A 29 -5.37 -15.67 8.69
CA GLY A 29 -5.87 -16.15 9.96
C GLY A 29 -5.09 -17.38 10.41
N GLU A 30 -4.89 -17.53 11.71
CA GLU A 30 -3.99 -18.54 12.28
C GLU A 30 -4.29 -19.99 11.85
N TYR A 31 -5.57 -20.30 11.57
CA TYR A 31 -6.03 -21.66 11.22
C TYR A 31 -7.03 -21.66 10.05
N THR A 32 -6.97 -20.64 9.20
CA THR A 32 -7.98 -20.41 8.17
C THR A 32 -7.32 -20.40 6.80
N TYR A 33 -7.99 -20.96 5.80
CA TYR A 33 -7.56 -20.80 4.42
C TYR A 33 -7.62 -19.34 4.00
N SER A 34 -6.59 -18.86 3.31
CA SER A 34 -6.51 -17.46 2.90
C SER A 34 -5.99 -17.28 1.47
N VAL A 35 -6.49 -16.25 0.83
CA VAL A 35 -5.94 -15.65 -0.39
C VAL A 35 -5.54 -14.22 -0.03
N GLU A 36 -4.26 -13.92 -0.13
CA GLU A 36 -3.68 -12.67 0.34
C GLU A 36 -3.02 -11.91 -0.79
N TYR A 37 -2.93 -10.60 -0.64
CA TYR A 37 -2.10 -9.79 -1.52
C TYR A 37 -0.64 -9.86 -1.06
N ASN A 38 0.29 -9.79 -2.00
CA ASN A 38 1.71 -9.80 -1.67
C ASN A 38 2.20 -8.40 -1.26
N ASP A 39 1.58 -7.86 -0.19
CA ASP A 39 1.73 -6.48 0.27
C ASP A 39 3.17 -6.11 0.63
N PHE A 40 3.88 -7.02 1.31
CA PHE A 40 5.28 -6.79 1.69
C PHE A 40 6.20 -6.60 0.49
N ASN A 41 6.15 -7.52 -0.48
CA ASN A 41 7.00 -7.42 -1.67
C ASN A 41 6.57 -6.26 -2.57
N ALA A 42 5.26 -6.00 -2.68
CA ALA A 42 4.74 -4.85 -3.42
C ALA A 42 5.27 -3.52 -2.86
N ALA A 43 5.25 -3.38 -1.52
CA ALA A 43 5.77 -2.20 -0.85
C ALA A 43 7.30 -2.06 -0.99
N ARG A 44 8.02 -3.17 -0.87
CA ARG A 44 9.47 -3.19 -1.11
C ARG A 44 9.80 -2.75 -2.54
N ASP A 45 9.10 -3.26 -3.54
CA ASP A 45 9.40 -2.97 -4.94
C ASP A 45 8.99 -1.55 -5.34
N LEU A 46 7.88 -1.03 -4.82
CA LEU A 46 7.51 0.38 -4.96
C LEU A 46 8.58 1.30 -4.37
N THR A 47 9.06 0.97 -3.16
CA THR A 47 10.12 1.76 -2.50
C THR A 47 11.43 1.69 -3.25
N ASN A 48 11.81 0.52 -3.76
CA ASN A 48 13.00 0.38 -4.61
C ASN A 48 12.90 1.25 -5.88
N TYR A 49 11.72 1.35 -6.48
CA TYR A 49 11.49 2.25 -7.63
C TYR A 49 11.69 3.73 -7.24
N VAL A 50 11.12 4.16 -6.11
CA VAL A 50 11.31 5.51 -5.56
C VAL A 50 12.80 5.81 -5.32
N LEU A 51 13.52 4.87 -4.70
CA LEU A 51 14.96 5.00 -4.46
C LEU A 51 15.77 5.04 -5.77
N ALA A 52 15.42 4.21 -6.75
CA ALA A 52 16.06 4.20 -8.06
C ALA A 52 15.83 5.50 -8.84
N SER A 53 14.74 6.23 -8.55
CA SER A 53 14.47 7.58 -9.07
C SER A 53 15.26 8.69 -8.35
N GLY A 54 16.19 8.35 -7.45
CA GLY A 54 17.09 9.29 -6.78
C GLY A 54 16.62 9.80 -5.42
N HIS A 55 15.42 9.43 -4.95
CA HIS A 55 14.91 9.87 -3.66
C HIS A 55 15.65 9.20 -2.50
N LYS A 56 16.10 10.00 -1.51
CA LYS A 56 16.77 9.53 -0.28
C LYS A 56 16.05 9.98 0.99
N LYS A 57 15.17 10.96 0.88
CA LYS A 57 14.34 11.47 1.97
C LYS A 57 12.91 11.07 1.68
N VAL A 58 12.45 10.00 2.30
CA VAL A 58 11.16 9.37 2.05
C VAL A 58 10.35 9.36 3.33
N ALA A 59 9.13 9.91 3.28
CA ALA A 59 8.12 9.79 4.31
C ALA A 59 7.14 8.63 3.98
N TYR A 60 6.47 8.13 5.01
CA TYR A 60 5.43 7.12 4.87
C TYR A 60 4.13 7.57 5.54
N LEU A 61 3.03 7.45 4.83
CA LEU A 61 1.67 7.67 5.34
C LEU A 61 0.91 6.35 5.33
N GLY A 62 0.62 5.84 6.52
CA GLY A 62 0.01 4.53 6.72
C GLY A 62 -1.24 4.55 7.60
N VAL A 63 -1.70 3.36 7.91
CA VAL A 63 -2.82 3.08 8.81
C VAL A 63 -2.35 2.24 10.00
N SER A 64 -3.23 2.00 10.99
CA SER A 64 -2.91 1.16 12.15
C SER A 64 -2.39 -0.22 11.72
N GLU A 65 -1.36 -0.72 12.41
CA GLU A 65 -0.81 -2.05 12.20
C GLU A 65 -1.76 -3.19 12.64
N ASP A 66 -2.90 -2.86 13.27
CA ASP A 66 -3.98 -3.82 13.50
C ASP A 66 -4.56 -4.35 12.17
N ASP A 67 -4.46 -3.58 11.09
CA ASP A 67 -4.60 -4.09 9.74
C ASP A 67 -3.25 -4.69 9.30
N VAL A 68 -3.14 -6.02 9.36
CA VAL A 68 -1.88 -6.72 9.10
C VAL A 68 -1.42 -6.55 7.66
N ALA A 69 -2.32 -6.55 6.69
CA ALA A 69 -1.98 -6.41 5.26
C ALA A 69 -1.51 -4.99 4.93
N VAL A 70 -2.37 -4.00 5.17
CA VAL A 70 -2.15 -2.61 4.73
C VAL A 70 -1.30 -1.83 5.74
N GLY A 71 -1.57 -2.00 7.04
CA GLY A 71 -0.85 -1.27 8.10
C GLY A 71 0.53 -1.84 8.38
N TYR A 72 0.63 -3.16 8.59
CA TYR A 72 1.88 -3.78 8.99
C TYR A 72 2.77 -4.16 7.78
N TYR A 73 2.28 -5.00 6.84
CA TYR A 73 3.15 -5.52 5.77
C TYR A 73 3.60 -4.46 4.78
N ARG A 74 2.74 -3.49 4.40
CA ARG A 74 3.17 -2.37 3.51
C ARG A 74 4.23 -1.51 4.19
N LYS A 75 4.00 -1.12 5.46
CA LYS A 75 4.98 -0.36 6.24
C LYS A 75 6.31 -1.12 6.36
N LEU A 76 6.25 -2.40 6.72
CA LEU A 76 7.44 -3.24 6.85
C LEU A 76 8.21 -3.32 5.53
N GLY A 77 7.52 -3.48 4.39
CA GLY A 77 8.14 -3.51 3.07
C GLY A 77 8.88 -2.22 2.72
N VAL A 78 8.26 -1.06 3.03
CA VAL A 78 8.89 0.26 2.87
C VAL A 78 10.16 0.37 3.74
N VAL A 79 10.03 0.09 5.03
CA VAL A 79 11.16 0.18 5.98
C VAL A 79 12.31 -0.72 5.54
N ARG A 80 12.04 -1.99 5.20
CA ARG A 80 13.08 -2.95 4.78
C ARG A 80 13.76 -2.57 3.47
N ALA A 81 13.05 -1.94 2.55
CA ALA A 81 13.67 -1.43 1.32
C ALA A 81 14.63 -0.26 1.62
N LEU A 82 14.25 0.66 2.49
CA LEU A 82 15.08 1.79 2.91
C LEU A 82 16.32 1.32 3.70
N GLU A 83 16.15 0.42 4.65
CA GLU A 83 17.25 -0.15 5.47
C GLU A 83 18.37 -0.76 4.62
N LYS A 84 18.04 -1.39 3.49
CA LYS A 84 19.02 -1.96 2.56
C LYS A 84 20.01 -0.90 2.02
N TYR A 85 19.61 0.36 2.00
CA TYR A 85 20.42 1.50 1.56
C TYR A 85 20.93 2.35 2.73
N ASN A 86 20.84 1.84 3.97
CA ASN A 86 21.14 2.56 5.22
C ASN A 86 20.31 3.85 5.37
N LEU A 87 19.06 3.79 4.92
CA LEU A 87 18.05 4.85 5.06
C LEU A 87 16.94 4.37 5.99
N GLU A 88 16.17 5.33 6.49
CA GLU A 88 14.93 5.10 7.25
C GLU A 88 13.87 6.10 6.79
N PRO A 89 12.58 5.83 6.99
CA PRO A 89 11.55 6.83 6.75
C PRO A 89 11.79 8.03 7.67
N LYS A 90 11.90 9.23 7.11
CA LYS A 90 12.11 10.47 7.89
C LYS A 90 10.90 10.76 8.77
N ASN A 91 9.71 10.63 8.19
CA ASN A 91 8.44 10.83 8.88
C ASN A 91 7.54 9.62 8.63
N ILE A 92 6.93 9.10 9.70
CA ILE A 92 5.88 8.07 9.63
C ILE A 92 4.62 8.68 10.22
N LEU A 93 3.62 8.84 9.38
CA LEU A 93 2.30 9.35 9.75
C LEU A 93 1.30 8.20 9.71
N ILE A 94 0.47 8.08 10.74
CA ILE A 94 -0.55 7.02 10.86
C ILE A 94 -1.91 7.67 11.06
N THR A 95 -2.88 7.27 10.21
CA THR A 95 -4.25 7.76 10.26
C THR A 95 -5.24 6.67 9.84
N ASN A 96 -6.50 6.99 9.55
CA ASN A 96 -7.49 6.08 8.99
C ASN A 96 -7.40 6.04 7.46
N PHE A 97 -8.22 5.20 6.80
CA PHE A 97 -8.14 4.88 5.37
C PHE A 97 -8.67 5.98 4.41
N GLY A 98 -9.33 7.00 4.92
CA GLY A 98 -10.06 7.96 4.10
C GLY A 98 -9.17 8.99 3.41
N MET A 99 -9.72 9.61 2.37
CA MET A 99 -9.08 10.71 1.67
C MET A 99 -9.01 11.97 2.56
N GLU A 100 -10.04 12.23 3.34
CA GLU A 100 -10.11 13.37 4.25
C GLU A 100 -9.06 13.26 5.36
N GLU A 101 -8.90 12.07 5.94
CA GLU A 101 -7.89 11.81 6.95
C GLU A 101 -6.46 11.93 6.39
N GLY A 102 -6.26 11.53 5.13
CA GLY A 102 -5.00 11.73 4.43
C GLY A 102 -4.68 13.21 4.21
N TYR A 103 -5.69 14.00 3.86
CA TYR A 103 -5.55 15.46 3.72
C TYR A 103 -5.22 16.13 5.05
N GLU A 104 -5.97 15.84 6.10
CA GLU A 104 -5.81 16.50 7.40
C GLU A 104 -4.44 16.22 8.01
N ILE A 105 -4.02 14.94 8.06
CA ILE A 105 -2.74 14.59 8.69
C ILE A 105 -1.54 15.15 7.92
N VAL A 106 -1.61 15.23 6.59
CA VAL A 106 -0.54 15.85 5.78
C VAL A 106 -0.48 17.35 6.02
N ARG A 107 -1.64 18.03 6.02
CA ARG A 107 -1.71 19.47 6.32
C ARG A 107 -1.15 19.80 7.70
N GLU A 108 -1.47 19.01 8.73
CA GLU A 108 -0.96 19.21 10.09
C GLU A 108 0.54 18.98 10.23
N ASN A 109 1.15 18.19 9.35
CA ASN A 109 2.56 17.85 9.37
C ASN A 109 3.36 18.41 8.19
N ILE A 110 2.80 19.37 7.47
CA ILE A 110 3.36 19.87 6.20
C ILE A 110 4.80 20.39 6.34
N GLU A 111 5.12 21.12 7.42
CA GLU A 111 6.46 21.66 7.64
C GLU A 111 7.53 20.56 7.81
N LYS A 112 7.16 19.39 8.35
CA LYS A 112 8.06 18.25 8.42
C LYS A 112 8.22 17.58 7.05
N LEU A 113 7.11 17.46 6.32
CA LEU A 113 7.08 16.80 5.00
C LEU A 113 7.80 17.62 3.93
N LYS A 114 7.91 18.95 4.07
CA LYS A 114 8.73 19.80 3.18
C LYS A 114 10.23 19.43 3.19
N GLU A 115 10.70 18.73 4.21
CA GLU A 115 12.07 18.22 4.25
C GLU A 115 12.26 16.90 3.48
N ASP A 116 11.17 16.22 3.15
CA ASP A 116 11.17 14.99 2.36
C ASP A 116 11.06 15.31 0.87
N SER A 117 11.40 14.35 0.03
CA SER A 117 11.25 14.47 -1.43
C SER A 117 10.18 13.54 -2.00
N CYS A 118 9.73 12.58 -1.18
CA CYS A 118 8.72 11.60 -1.58
C CYS A 118 7.88 11.15 -0.39
N LEU A 119 6.57 11.02 -0.59
CA LEU A 119 5.62 10.42 0.34
C LEU A 119 5.08 9.11 -0.25
N ILE A 120 5.29 7.99 0.44
CA ILE A 120 4.67 6.71 0.10
C ILE A 120 3.43 6.55 0.96
N CYS A 121 2.25 6.49 0.34
CA CYS A 121 0.95 6.35 1.01
C CYS A 121 0.49 4.89 0.97
N ALA A 122 -0.02 4.37 2.07
CA ALA A 122 -0.49 2.98 2.17
C ALA A 122 -1.68 2.65 1.25
N THR A 123 -2.44 3.65 0.80
CA THR A 123 -3.54 3.49 -0.18
C THR A 123 -3.63 4.69 -1.10
N ASP A 124 -4.25 4.51 -2.28
CA ASP A 124 -4.52 5.60 -3.22
C ASP A 124 -5.47 6.65 -2.61
N ASN A 125 -6.42 6.25 -1.75
CA ASN A 125 -7.31 7.22 -1.08
C ASN A 125 -6.52 8.17 -0.17
N LEU A 126 -5.58 7.65 0.61
CA LEU A 126 -4.68 8.48 1.42
C LEU A 126 -3.84 9.41 0.52
N ALA A 127 -3.34 8.88 -0.61
CA ALA A 127 -2.56 9.66 -1.56
C ALA A 127 -3.36 10.81 -2.16
N TYR A 128 -4.64 10.63 -2.47
CA TYR A 128 -5.47 11.72 -3.01
C TYR A 128 -5.60 12.88 -2.03
N GLY A 129 -5.83 12.58 -0.75
CA GLY A 129 -5.87 13.60 0.30
C GLY A 129 -4.51 14.27 0.50
N ALA A 130 -3.45 13.47 0.54
CA ALA A 130 -2.08 13.96 0.67
C ALA A 130 -1.68 14.89 -0.48
N ILE A 131 -1.97 14.51 -1.73
CA ILE A 131 -1.69 15.32 -2.92
C ILE A 131 -2.37 16.68 -2.82
N LYS A 132 -3.67 16.68 -2.46
CA LYS A 132 -4.42 17.93 -2.29
C LYS A 132 -3.76 18.84 -1.25
N ALA A 133 -3.38 18.32 -0.08
CA ALA A 133 -2.74 19.09 0.98
C ALA A 133 -1.36 19.64 0.54
N LEU A 134 -0.55 18.82 -0.15
CA LEU A 134 0.76 19.23 -0.67
C LEU A 134 0.62 20.35 -1.70
N GLU A 135 -0.31 20.23 -2.65
CA GLU A 135 -0.53 21.21 -3.72
C GLU A 135 -1.09 22.55 -3.18
N GLU A 136 -1.96 22.54 -2.16
CA GLU A 136 -2.44 23.76 -1.47
C GLU A 136 -1.29 24.54 -0.78
N GLU A 137 -0.22 23.82 -0.40
CA GLU A 137 0.99 24.42 0.19
C GLU A 137 2.08 24.73 -0.85
N GLY A 138 1.75 24.64 -2.14
CA GLY A 138 2.62 25.01 -3.25
C GLY A 138 3.64 23.94 -3.65
N LEU A 139 3.52 22.71 -3.14
CA LEU A 139 4.34 21.56 -3.53
C LEU A 139 3.66 20.82 -4.69
N ASN A 140 4.06 21.09 -5.93
CA ASN A 140 3.50 20.45 -7.10
C ASN A 140 3.95 18.99 -7.19
N VAL A 141 2.99 18.06 -7.05
CA VAL A 141 3.28 16.63 -7.15
C VAL A 141 3.64 16.26 -8.60
N GLY A 142 4.73 15.53 -8.78
CA GLY A 142 5.30 15.20 -10.08
C GLY A 142 6.29 16.24 -10.63
N GLU A 143 6.50 17.35 -9.92
CA GLU A 143 7.47 18.41 -10.26
C GLU A 143 8.42 18.65 -9.07
N ASP A 144 7.89 19.14 -7.94
CA ASP A 144 8.65 19.50 -6.75
C ASP A 144 8.69 18.37 -5.71
N TYR A 145 7.64 17.55 -5.68
CA TYR A 145 7.44 16.52 -4.67
C TYR A 145 6.90 15.23 -5.31
N SER A 146 7.28 14.08 -4.77
CA SER A 146 6.82 12.79 -5.28
C SER A 146 5.81 12.13 -4.37
N VAL A 147 4.81 11.47 -4.96
CA VAL A 147 3.84 10.65 -4.23
C VAL A 147 3.68 9.30 -4.92
N ALA A 148 3.70 8.22 -4.12
CA ALA A 148 3.43 6.86 -4.60
C ALA A 148 2.46 6.15 -3.66
N ALA A 149 1.69 5.16 -4.15
CA ALA A 149 0.66 4.52 -3.34
C ALA A 149 0.32 3.09 -3.78
N PHE A 150 -0.83 2.56 -3.29
CA PHE A 150 -1.32 1.21 -3.56
C PHE A 150 -2.83 1.24 -3.83
N GLY A 151 -3.26 0.61 -4.94
CA GLY A 151 -4.66 0.43 -5.29
C GLY A 151 -4.92 0.43 -6.79
N ASP A 152 -4.33 1.35 -7.53
CA ASP A 152 -4.59 1.62 -8.95
C ASP A 152 -6.09 1.81 -9.24
N TYR A 153 -6.76 2.64 -8.42
CA TYR A 153 -8.13 3.02 -8.65
C TYR A 153 -8.26 3.89 -9.91
N THR A 154 -9.44 3.92 -10.50
CA THR A 154 -9.68 4.68 -11.75
C THR A 154 -9.23 6.14 -11.64
N SER A 155 -9.47 6.77 -10.48
CA SER A 155 -9.07 8.16 -10.21
C SER A 155 -7.55 8.37 -10.25
N SER A 156 -6.74 7.35 -9.98
CA SER A 156 -5.27 7.46 -9.93
C SER A 156 -4.65 7.88 -11.26
N SER A 157 -5.30 7.51 -12.38
CA SER A 157 -4.86 7.89 -13.72
C SER A 157 -5.42 9.24 -14.19
N LEU A 158 -6.36 9.84 -13.45
CA LEU A 158 -7.04 11.07 -13.83
C LEU A 158 -6.54 12.31 -13.08
N LEU A 159 -5.59 12.17 -12.18
CA LEU A 159 -4.98 13.29 -11.47
C LEU A 159 -4.17 14.17 -12.42
N LYS A 160 -3.91 15.43 -12.04
CA LYS A 160 -3.03 16.35 -12.78
C LYS A 160 -1.67 15.70 -13.07
N SER A 161 -1.07 15.07 -12.04
CA SER A 161 0.06 14.16 -12.17
C SER A 161 -0.42 12.74 -11.85
N PRO A 162 -0.65 11.88 -12.87
CA PRO A 162 -1.14 10.52 -12.67
C PRO A 162 -0.31 9.75 -11.66
N LEU A 163 -0.99 9.06 -10.72
CA LEU A 163 -0.38 8.45 -9.55
C LEU A 163 0.38 7.17 -9.88
N THR A 164 1.66 7.13 -9.53
CA THR A 164 2.46 5.90 -9.47
C THR A 164 1.95 5.04 -8.32
N THR A 165 1.52 3.82 -8.62
CA THR A 165 0.84 2.98 -7.64
C THR A 165 1.02 1.49 -7.91
N ILE A 166 0.82 0.67 -6.88
CA ILE A 166 0.74 -0.78 -7.02
C ILE A 166 -0.68 -1.18 -7.38
N LYS A 167 -0.82 -1.99 -8.44
CA LYS A 167 -2.06 -2.65 -8.83
C LYS A 167 -2.05 -4.10 -8.38
N PHE A 168 -3.04 -4.50 -7.60
CA PHE A 168 -3.31 -5.91 -7.31
C PHE A 168 -4.35 -6.47 -8.29
N ASP A 169 -4.21 -7.73 -8.68
CA ASP A 169 -5.21 -8.40 -9.52
C ASP A 169 -6.40 -8.88 -8.68
N LEU A 170 -7.36 -7.97 -8.46
CA LEU A 170 -8.58 -8.24 -7.70
C LEU A 170 -9.44 -9.34 -8.36
N LYS A 171 -9.38 -9.45 -9.70
CA LYS A 171 -10.15 -10.48 -10.41
C LYS A 171 -9.56 -11.87 -10.17
N ASP A 172 -8.24 -11.99 -10.22
CA ASP A 172 -7.55 -13.25 -9.91
C ASP A 172 -7.72 -13.59 -8.42
N ALA A 173 -7.63 -12.61 -7.52
CA ALA A 173 -7.88 -12.81 -6.10
C ALA A 173 -9.28 -13.41 -5.84
N ALA A 174 -10.31 -12.83 -6.43
CA ALA A 174 -11.68 -13.33 -6.31
C ALA A 174 -11.82 -14.76 -6.88
N LYS A 175 -11.24 -15.02 -8.06
CA LYS A 175 -11.24 -16.35 -8.70
C LYS A 175 -10.58 -17.39 -7.81
N GLN A 176 -9.37 -17.13 -7.34
CA GLN A 176 -8.61 -18.06 -6.48
C GLN A 176 -9.31 -18.33 -5.16
N THR A 177 -9.98 -17.33 -4.59
CA THR A 177 -10.75 -17.47 -3.35
C THR A 177 -11.94 -18.41 -3.53
N VAL A 178 -12.69 -18.26 -4.63
CA VAL A 178 -13.81 -19.17 -4.97
C VAL A 178 -13.32 -20.58 -5.26
N GLU A 179 -12.26 -20.73 -6.05
CA GLU A 179 -11.66 -22.03 -6.34
C GLU A 179 -11.20 -22.75 -5.07
N MET A 180 -10.52 -22.05 -4.17
CA MET A 180 -10.09 -22.59 -2.89
C MET A 180 -11.27 -23.08 -2.06
N LEU A 181 -12.33 -22.28 -1.94
CA LEU A 181 -13.55 -22.65 -1.20
C LEU A 181 -14.21 -23.89 -1.82
N LEU A 182 -14.34 -23.95 -3.13
CA LEU A 182 -14.93 -25.10 -3.83
C LEU A 182 -14.11 -26.38 -3.63
N ASN A 183 -12.78 -26.31 -3.66
CA ASN A 183 -11.90 -27.45 -3.40
C ASN A 183 -12.10 -27.98 -1.97
N ILE A 184 -12.20 -27.08 -0.97
CA ILE A 184 -12.46 -27.48 0.41
C ILE A 184 -13.83 -28.20 0.54
N ILE A 185 -14.88 -27.66 -0.08
CA ILE A 185 -16.22 -28.25 -0.07
C ILE A 185 -16.21 -29.65 -0.69
N LYS A 186 -15.46 -29.83 -1.79
CA LYS A 186 -15.31 -31.13 -2.48
C LYS A 186 -14.33 -32.09 -1.79
N LYS A 187 -13.65 -31.64 -0.74
CA LYS A 187 -12.56 -32.36 -0.05
C LYS A 187 -11.37 -32.66 -0.98
N GLU A 188 -11.14 -31.79 -1.94
CA GLU A 188 -9.97 -31.80 -2.81
C GLU A 188 -8.79 -31.08 -2.14
N GLU A 189 -7.57 -31.51 -2.46
CA GLU A 189 -6.37 -30.89 -1.90
C GLU A 189 -6.23 -29.44 -2.36
N THR A 190 -5.94 -28.54 -1.42
CA THR A 190 -5.67 -27.14 -1.71
C THR A 190 -4.67 -26.56 -0.70
N ALA A 191 -3.86 -25.60 -1.15
CA ALA A 191 -2.94 -24.89 -0.25
C ALA A 191 -3.72 -24.05 0.77
N MET A 192 -3.25 -24.00 2.01
CA MET A 192 -3.88 -23.16 3.04
C MET A 192 -3.75 -21.66 2.77
N LYS A 193 -2.69 -21.25 2.08
CA LYS A 193 -2.39 -19.86 1.75
C LYS A 193 -2.04 -19.71 0.26
N ARG A 194 -2.60 -18.70 -0.39
CA ARG A 194 -2.23 -18.27 -1.75
C ARG A 194 -1.92 -16.78 -1.75
N LEU A 195 -0.86 -16.39 -2.48
CA LEU A 195 -0.47 -14.99 -2.64
C LEU A 195 -0.81 -14.51 -4.05
N ILE A 196 -1.52 -13.39 -4.12
CA ILE A 196 -1.86 -12.71 -5.36
C ILE A 196 -0.70 -11.80 -5.78
N GLY A 197 -0.35 -11.86 -7.05
CA GLY A 197 0.64 -10.97 -7.65
C GLY A 197 0.17 -9.52 -7.75
N TYR A 198 1.11 -8.66 -8.09
CA TYR A 198 0.90 -7.23 -8.27
C TYR A 198 1.67 -6.72 -9.49
N GLU A 199 1.31 -5.53 -9.94
CA GLU A 199 1.99 -4.78 -10.98
C GLU A 199 2.30 -3.37 -10.48
N LEU A 200 3.54 -2.91 -10.66
CA LEU A 200 3.90 -1.52 -10.41
C LEU A 200 3.50 -0.67 -11.64
N LYS A 201 2.56 0.23 -11.45
CA LYS A 201 2.13 1.23 -12.42
C LYS A 201 2.95 2.50 -12.24
N THR A 202 4.01 2.66 -13.00
CA THR A 202 4.82 3.89 -13.00
C THR A 202 4.11 4.97 -13.81
N ARG A 203 3.96 6.17 -13.22
CA ARG A 203 3.31 7.35 -13.80
C ARG A 203 4.05 8.61 -13.36
N ASP A 204 3.44 9.76 -13.56
CA ASP A 204 4.11 11.06 -13.47
C ASP A 204 4.24 11.61 -12.03
N SER A 205 3.57 11.01 -11.04
CA SER A 205 3.62 11.49 -9.64
C SER A 205 4.95 11.20 -8.92
N VAL A 206 5.87 10.45 -9.52
CA VAL A 206 7.22 10.23 -9.01
C VAL A 206 8.25 10.86 -9.96
N VAL A 207 8.93 11.87 -9.45
CA VAL A 207 9.97 12.61 -10.16
C VAL A 207 11.24 11.77 -10.26
N ASP A 208 11.87 11.74 -11.44
CA ASP A 208 13.20 11.15 -11.62
C ASP A 208 14.28 12.22 -11.38
N LEU A 209 14.76 12.29 -10.14
CA LEU A 209 15.77 13.27 -9.72
C LEU A 209 17.10 13.10 -10.43
N ASN A 210 17.45 11.89 -10.88
CA ASN A 210 18.70 11.65 -11.62
C ASN A 210 18.68 12.35 -12.98
N LYS A 211 17.50 12.56 -13.59
CA LYS A 211 17.37 13.31 -14.85
C LYS A 211 17.43 14.82 -14.65
N MET A 212 17.08 15.30 -13.44
CA MET A 212 17.14 16.73 -13.13
C MET A 212 18.57 17.20 -12.89
N GLU A 213 19.40 16.41 -12.20
CA GLU A 213 20.82 16.71 -11.97
C GLU A 213 21.58 16.83 -13.31
N ASN A 214 21.32 15.94 -14.28
CA ASN A 214 21.96 15.95 -15.60
C ASN A 214 21.52 17.10 -16.54
N LYS A 215 20.52 17.92 -16.19
CA LYS A 215 20.11 19.08 -16.98
C LYS A 215 20.77 20.39 -16.51
N ASN A 216 21.40 20.37 -15.34
CA ASN A 216 22.04 21.53 -14.72
C ASN A 216 23.57 21.50 -14.86
N ASP A 217 24.12 20.44 -15.47
CA ASP A 217 25.51 20.32 -15.92
C ASP A 217 25.63 20.60 -17.43
#